data_46c5f5ec2b7e9e64894f442846fa555c
#
_entry.id   46c5f5ec2b7e9e64894f442846fa555c
#
_cell.length_a   1.000
_cell.length_b   1.000
_cell.length_c   1.000
_cell.angle_alpha   90.00
_cell.angle_beta   90.00
_cell.angle_gamma   90.00
#
_symmetry.space_group_name_H-M   'P 1'
#
loop_
_entity.id
_entity.type
_entity.pdbx_description
1 polymer ?
#
loop_
_entity_poly.entity_id
_entity_poly.type
_entity_poly.pdbx_seq_one_letter_code
_entity_poly.pdbx_strand_id
1 'polypeptide(L)'
;MNSNDRSAIEQTVQTYLDGLYEGDADKLASVFHETSALTYEQDGKLTVLPREQWLKAVRERPAPKAKGLPRDDAILLVDQSGPTTAFVKVKCQIPPRFFTDYLNLLKVDGRWVVAQKVFATVLKP
;
A
#
# COMPACT_ATOMS: atom_id res chain seq x y z
N MET A 1 -0.65 22.65 -5.60
CA MET A 1 -1.23 21.52 -4.85
C MET A 1 -2.03 22.05 -3.66
N ASN A 2 -3.21 21.49 -3.46
CA ASN A 2 -4.06 21.83 -2.33
C ASN A 2 -3.53 21.13 -1.06
N SER A 3 -3.30 21.88 0.01
CA SER A 3 -2.77 21.32 1.26
C SER A 3 -3.72 20.29 1.89
N ASN A 4 -5.05 20.46 1.69
CA ASN A 4 -6.02 19.48 2.19
C ASN A 4 -5.91 18.16 1.43
N ASP A 5 -5.66 18.22 0.12
CA ASP A 5 -5.42 17.01 -0.66
C ASP A 5 -4.14 16.31 -0.21
N ARG A 6 -3.07 17.06 0.05
CA ARG A 6 -1.82 16.49 0.53
C ARG A 6 -2.03 15.73 1.83
N SER A 7 -2.72 16.34 2.79
CA SER A 7 -3.02 15.70 4.08
C SER A 7 -3.89 14.46 3.89
N ALA A 8 -4.90 14.53 3.03
CA ALA A 8 -5.80 13.40 2.77
C ALA A 8 -5.06 12.24 2.09
N ILE A 9 -4.18 12.54 1.14
CA ILE A 9 -3.34 11.53 0.48
C ILE A 9 -2.44 10.85 1.50
N GLU A 10 -1.77 11.64 2.33
CA GLU A 10 -0.87 11.09 3.37
C GLU A 10 -1.65 10.24 4.37
N GLN A 11 -2.86 10.65 4.75
CA GLN A 11 -3.69 9.88 5.67
C GLN A 11 -4.11 8.54 5.06
N THR A 12 -4.48 8.53 3.78
CA THR A 12 -4.80 7.28 3.07
C THR A 12 -3.62 6.32 3.11
N VAL A 13 -2.43 6.82 2.82
CA VAL A 13 -1.22 6.00 2.80
C VAL A 13 -0.82 5.55 4.21
N GLN A 14 -0.98 6.42 5.21
CA GLN A 14 -0.69 6.05 6.59
C GLN A 14 -1.61 4.92 7.05
N THR A 15 -2.89 4.98 6.69
CA THR A 15 -3.84 3.91 6.99
C THR A 15 -3.40 2.58 6.35
N TYR A 16 -2.88 2.64 5.13
CA TYR A 16 -2.32 1.47 4.46
C TYR A 16 -1.14 0.89 5.26
N LEU A 17 -0.18 1.73 5.65
CA LEU A 17 1.00 1.27 6.38
C LEU A 17 0.61 0.68 7.74
N ASP A 18 -0.34 1.32 8.43
CA ASP A 18 -0.84 0.80 9.70
C ASP A 18 -1.52 -0.56 9.51
N GLY A 19 -2.36 -0.68 8.48
CA GLY A 19 -3.07 -1.93 8.19
C GLY A 19 -2.13 -3.08 7.88
N LEU A 20 -1.04 -2.80 7.16
CA LEU A 20 -0.03 -3.81 6.86
C LEU A 20 0.60 -4.35 8.15
N TYR A 21 1.05 -3.47 9.03
CA TYR A 21 1.72 -3.88 10.26
C TYR A 21 0.79 -4.61 11.20
N GLU A 22 -0.44 -4.10 11.33
CA GLU A 22 -1.45 -4.67 12.22
C GLU A 22 -2.08 -5.95 11.67
N GLY A 23 -1.90 -6.22 10.35
CA GLY A 23 -2.56 -7.33 9.70
C GLY A 23 -4.07 -7.12 9.62
N ASP A 24 -4.51 -5.87 9.51
CA ASP A 24 -5.91 -5.48 9.54
C ASP A 24 -6.45 -5.34 8.12
N ALA A 25 -7.03 -6.43 7.61
CA ALA A 25 -7.54 -6.45 6.24
C ALA A 25 -8.68 -5.44 6.02
N ASP A 26 -9.50 -5.18 7.04
CA ASP A 26 -10.58 -4.20 6.90
C ASP A 26 -10.01 -2.79 6.75
N LYS A 27 -8.96 -2.47 7.49
CA LYS A 27 -8.27 -1.19 7.35
C LYS A 27 -7.69 -1.03 5.95
N LEU A 28 -7.06 -2.08 5.42
CA LEU A 28 -6.54 -2.09 4.05
C LEU A 28 -7.66 -1.93 3.02
N ALA A 29 -8.76 -2.64 3.21
CA ALA A 29 -9.91 -2.53 2.31
C ALA A 29 -10.49 -1.12 2.27
N SER A 30 -10.38 -0.38 3.36
CA SER A 30 -10.94 0.98 3.44
C SER A 30 -10.19 1.98 2.56
N VAL A 31 -8.96 1.68 2.16
CA VAL A 31 -8.12 2.60 1.38
C VAL A 31 -7.72 2.07 0.00
N PHE A 32 -7.97 0.80 -0.30
CA PHE A 32 -7.74 0.24 -1.64
C PHE A 32 -9.07 0.11 -2.36
N HIS A 33 -9.15 0.66 -3.57
CA HIS A 33 -10.37 0.54 -4.38
C HIS A 33 -10.65 -0.92 -4.70
N GLU A 34 -11.93 -1.27 -4.79
CA GLU A 34 -12.33 -2.67 -5.02
C GLU A 34 -11.79 -3.27 -6.32
N THR A 35 -11.51 -2.42 -7.32
CA THR A 35 -10.93 -2.85 -8.60
C THR A 35 -9.41 -2.90 -8.59
N SER A 36 -8.79 -2.56 -7.46
CA SER A 36 -7.33 -2.48 -7.39
C SER A 36 -6.68 -3.86 -7.38
N ALA A 37 -5.40 -3.87 -7.70
CA ALA A 37 -4.59 -5.06 -7.64
C ALA A 37 -3.16 -4.69 -7.26
N LEU A 38 -2.41 -5.68 -6.79
CA LEU A 38 -0.97 -5.57 -6.59
C LEU A 38 -0.30 -6.19 -7.80
N THR A 39 0.62 -5.46 -8.42
CA THR A 39 1.32 -5.91 -9.62
C THR A 39 2.81 -5.90 -9.35
N TYR A 40 3.48 -6.97 -9.68
CA TYR A 40 4.91 -7.10 -9.40
C TYR A 40 5.55 -8.07 -10.37
N GLU A 41 6.87 -8.06 -10.43
CA GLU A 41 7.65 -9.00 -11.21
C GLU A 41 8.03 -10.18 -10.32
N GLN A 42 7.87 -11.39 -10.84
CA GLN A 42 8.31 -12.61 -10.18
C GLN A 42 8.91 -13.54 -11.22
N ASP A 43 10.17 -13.89 -11.06
CA ASP A 43 10.89 -14.79 -11.97
C ASP A 43 10.80 -14.35 -13.44
N GLY A 44 10.89 -13.04 -13.67
CA GLY A 44 10.83 -12.46 -15.00
C GLY A 44 9.43 -12.28 -15.53
N LYS A 45 8.40 -12.59 -14.76
CA LYS A 45 7.01 -12.52 -15.20
C LYS A 45 6.24 -11.45 -14.45
N LEU A 46 5.36 -10.76 -15.18
CA LEU A 46 4.42 -9.84 -14.57
C LEU A 46 3.34 -10.64 -13.86
N THR A 47 3.19 -10.39 -12.56
CA THR A 47 2.23 -11.08 -11.72
C THR A 47 1.22 -10.10 -11.16
N VAL A 48 -0.06 -10.46 -11.19
CA VAL A 48 -1.14 -9.61 -10.69
C VAL A 48 -1.87 -10.36 -9.58
N LEU A 49 -1.97 -9.71 -8.42
CA LEU A 49 -2.71 -10.22 -7.28
C LEU A 49 -3.90 -9.29 -7.04
N PRO A 50 -5.14 -9.72 -7.39
CA PRO A 50 -6.31 -8.89 -7.15
C PRO A 50 -6.52 -8.59 -5.67
N ARG A 51 -7.14 -7.44 -5.38
CA ARG A 51 -7.35 -6.95 -4.02
C ARG A 51 -7.94 -8.02 -3.09
N GLU A 52 -9.00 -8.69 -3.51
CA GLU A 52 -9.69 -9.65 -2.64
C GLU A 52 -8.81 -10.84 -2.28
N GLN A 53 -7.98 -11.31 -3.21
CA GLN A 53 -7.03 -12.38 -2.93
C GLN A 53 -5.94 -11.93 -1.97
N TRP A 54 -5.47 -10.69 -2.12
CA TRP A 54 -4.49 -10.11 -1.20
C TRP A 54 -5.07 -9.96 0.21
N LEU A 55 -6.30 -9.43 0.32
CA LEU A 55 -6.94 -9.28 1.63
C LEU A 55 -7.14 -10.62 2.31
N LYS A 56 -7.50 -11.66 1.54
CA LYS A 56 -7.60 -13.01 2.08
C LYS A 56 -6.26 -13.49 2.63
N ALA A 57 -5.18 -13.28 1.88
CA ALA A 57 -3.83 -13.64 2.34
C ALA A 57 -3.45 -12.90 3.61
N VAL A 58 -3.80 -11.62 3.72
CA VAL A 58 -3.54 -10.83 4.93
C VAL A 58 -4.28 -11.42 6.14
N ARG A 59 -5.54 -11.82 5.95
CA ARG A 59 -6.34 -12.42 7.03
C ARG A 59 -5.79 -13.76 7.49
N GLU A 60 -5.20 -14.53 6.59
CA GLU A 60 -4.75 -15.89 6.87
C GLU A 60 -3.34 -15.99 7.44
N ARG A 61 -2.51 -14.95 7.24
CA ARG A 61 -1.13 -14.95 7.72
C ARG A 61 -1.02 -14.28 9.09
N PRO A 62 -0.04 -14.66 9.90
CA PRO A 62 0.21 -13.94 11.16
C PRO A 62 0.61 -12.50 10.86
N ALA A 63 0.03 -11.55 11.61
CA ALA A 63 0.35 -10.14 11.44
C ALA A 63 1.78 -9.85 11.89
N PRO A 64 2.50 -8.94 11.24
CA PRO A 64 3.83 -8.53 11.70
C PRO A 64 3.83 -8.08 13.16
N LYS A 65 2.81 -7.30 13.56
CA LYS A 65 2.68 -6.84 14.94
C LYS A 65 2.55 -7.99 15.93
N ALA A 66 1.73 -8.99 15.58
CA ALA A 66 1.51 -10.15 16.44
C ALA A 66 2.77 -10.99 16.62
N LYS A 67 3.65 -10.98 15.60
CA LYS A 67 4.93 -11.68 15.64
C LYS A 67 6.04 -10.85 16.28
N GLY A 68 5.75 -9.60 16.67
CA GLY A 68 6.75 -8.71 17.23
C GLY A 68 7.84 -8.28 16.25
N LEU A 69 7.54 -8.29 14.95
CA LEU A 69 8.53 -7.91 13.96
C LEU A 69 8.80 -6.40 14.00
N PRO A 70 10.04 -5.97 13.72
CA PRO A 70 10.34 -4.54 13.68
C PRO A 70 9.54 -3.83 12.61
N ARG A 71 9.01 -2.65 12.94
CA ARG A 71 8.33 -1.79 11.99
C ARG A 71 9.28 -0.69 11.53
N ASP A 72 9.45 -0.56 10.22
CA ASP A 72 10.20 0.54 9.62
C ASP A 72 9.52 0.88 8.29
N ASP A 73 8.71 1.92 8.31
CA ASP A 73 8.04 2.38 7.11
C ASP A 73 8.05 3.90 7.04
N ALA A 74 7.94 4.42 5.82
CA ALA A 74 7.92 5.86 5.61
C ALA A 74 7.37 6.19 4.23
N ILE A 75 6.72 7.35 4.15
CA ILE A 75 6.37 7.97 2.88
C ILE A 75 7.62 8.67 2.36
N LEU A 76 8.08 8.28 1.17
CA LEU A 76 9.31 8.80 0.58
C LEU A 76 9.05 9.95 -0.40
N LEU A 77 7.91 9.93 -1.08
CA LEU A 77 7.59 10.91 -2.10
C LEU A 77 6.08 10.96 -2.30
N VAL A 78 5.52 12.16 -2.40
CA VAL A 78 4.14 12.38 -2.80
C VAL A 78 4.16 13.30 -4.01
N ASP A 79 3.51 12.88 -5.09
CA ASP A 79 3.42 13.65 -6.33
C ASP A 79 1.96 13.70 -6.76
N GLN A 80 1.38 14.88 -6.77
CA GLN A 80 -0.02 15.08 -7.19
C GLN A 80 -0.04 15.81 -8.53
N SER A 81 -0.83 15.28 -9.45
CA SER A 81 -1.07 15.90 -10.75
C SER A 81 -2.55 16.19 -10.89
N GLY A 82 -2.91 17.48 -10.81
CA GLY A 82 -4.31 17.89 -10.88
C GLY A 82 -5.11 17.51 -9.64
N PRO A 83 -6.45 17.64 -9.69
CA PRO A 83 -7.29 17.51 -8.51
C PRO A 83 -7.63 16.07 -8.10
N THR A 84 -7.36 15.07 -8.94
CA THR A 84 -7.86 13.72 -8.70
C THR A 84 -6.83 12.60 -8.84
N THR A 85 -5.55 12.92 -9.12
CA THR A 85 -4.55 11.89 -9.41
C THR A 85 -3.28 12.16 -8.61
N ALA A 86 -2.77 11.11 -7.96
CA ALA A 86 -1.53 11.22 -7.18
C ALA A 86 -0.73 9.93 -7.24
N PHE A 87 0.55 10.07 -6.99
CA PHE A 87 1.51 8.98 -6.89
C PHE A 87 2.22 9.11 -5.54
N VAL A 88 2.36 8.00 -4.82
CA VAL A 88 3.08 7.99 -3.55
C VAL A 88 4.06 6.82 -3.53
N LYS A 89 5.31 7.11 -3.21
CA LYS A 89 6.34 6.09 -3.02
C LYS A 89 6.55 5.89 -1.53
N VAL A 90 6.52 4.64 -1.08
CA VAL A 90 6.74 4.31 0.32
C VAL A 90 7.75 3.18 0.46
N LYS A 91 8.41 3.12 1.60
CA LYS A 91 9.13 1.92 2.03
C LYS A 91 8.38 1.28 3.17
N CYS A 92 8.39 -0.05 3.22
CA CYS A 92 7.86 -0.81 4.34
C CYS A 92 8.54 -2.17 4.40
N GLN A 93 8.26 -2.95 5.44
CA GLN A 93 8.93 -4.23 5.62
C GLN A 93 8.08 -5.22 6.39
N ILE A 94 8.28 -6.47 6.05
CA ILE A 94 7.86 -7.62 6.84
C ILE A 94 9.09 -8.55 6.82
N PRO A 95 10.07 -8.33 7.72
CA PRO A 95 11.33 -9.05 7.63
C PRO A 95 11.16 -10.56 7.49
N PRO A 96 11.90 -11.23 6.62
CA PRO A 96 13.08 -10.78 5.88
C PRO A 96 12.80 -10.08 4.55
N ARG A 97 11.56 -9.68 4.30
CA ARG A 97 11.16 -8.99 3.08
C ARG A 97 11.12 -7.49 3.30
N PHE A 98 11.75 -6.76 2.38
CA PHE A 98 11.82 -5.30 2.42
C PHE A 98 11.24 -4.77 1.12
N PHE A 99 10.24 -3.88 1.23
CA PHE A 99 9.46 -3.46 0.08
C PHE A 99 9.66 -1.99 -0.24
N THR A 100 9.66 -1.70 -1.55
CA THR A 100 9.42 -0.35 -2.06
C THR A 100 8.11 -0.40 -2.83
N ASP A 101 7.15 0.38 -2.42
CA ASP A 101 5.82 0.42 -3.04
C ASP A 101 5.64 1.70 -3.83
N TYR A 102 5.09 1.55 -5.03
CA TYR A 102 4.67 2.66 -5.89
C TYR A 102 3.15 2.62 -5.92
N LEU A 103 2.52 3.57 -5.21
CA LEU A 103 1.07 3.61 -5.07
C LEU A 103 0.50 4.67 -5.99
N ASN A 104 -0.45 4.28 -6.83
CA ASN A 104 -1.17 5.21 -7.67
C ASN A 104 -2.55 5.44 -7.04
N LEU A 105 -2.87 6.69 -6.75
CA LEU A 105 -4.10 7.06 -6.07
C LEU A 105 -4.97 7.90 -6.97
N LEU A 106 -6.28 7.73 -6.79
CA LEU A 106 -7.29 8.55 -7.45
C LEU A 106 -8.25 9.07 -6.40
N LYS A 107 -8.77 10.27 -6.63
CA LYS A 107 -9.85 10.81 -5.80
C LYS A 107 -11.18 10.39 -6.43
N VAL A 108 -11.90 9.52 -5.75
CA VAL A 108 -13.16 8.93 -6.22
C VAL A 108 -14.24 9.22 -5.18
N ASP A 109 -15.33 9.82 -5.62
CA ASP A 109 -16.44 10.20 -4.73
C ASP A 109 -15.95 11.01 -3.52
N GLY A 110 -15.04 11.95 -3.77
CA GLY A 110 -14.50 12.83 -2.74
C GLY A 110 -13.44 12.21 -1.84
N ARG A 111 -13.03 10.97 -2.10
CA ARG A 111 -12.06 10.25 -1.26
C ARG A 111 -10.85 9.81 -2.07
N TRP A 112 -9.65 9.97 -1.48
CA TRP A 112 -8.44 9.42 -2.06
C TRP A 112 -8.35 7.93 -1.74
N VAL A 113 -8.19 7.11 -2.79
CA VAL A 113 -8.05 5.66 -2.65
C VAL A 113 -6.88 5.17 -3.51
N VAL A 114 -6.27 4.06 -3.11
CA VAL A 114 -5.24 3.42 -3.92
C VAL A 114 -5.92 2.66 -5.06
N ALA A 115 -5.62 3.09 -6.28
CA ALA A 115 -6.17 2.46 -7.48
C ALA A 115 -5.31 1.30 -7.95
N GLN A 116 -4.01 1.36 -7.69
CA GLN A 116 -3.07 0.34 -8.15
C GLN A 116 -1.81 0.40 -7.30
N LYS A 117 -1.19 -0.76 -7.06
CA LYS A 117 0.09 -0.85 -6.37
C LYS A 117 1.05 -1.68 -7.20
N VAL A 118 2.22 -1.11 -7.48
CA VAL A 118 3.35 -1.84 -8.06
C VAL A 118 4.46 -1.82 -7.03
N PHE A 119 5.09 -2.97 -6.77
CA PHE A 119 6.09 -3.00 -5.72
C PHE A 119 7.27 -3.90 -6.06
N ALA A 120 8.39 -3.60 -5.42
CA ALA A 120 9.61 -4.40 -5.49
C ALA A 120 9.91 -4.97 -4.10
N THR A 121 10.46 -6.18 -4.08
CA THR A 121 10.83 -6.86 -2.84
C THR A 121 12.32 -7.17 -2.86
N VAL A 122 12.99 -6.89 -1.73
CA VAL A 122 14.37 -7.32 -1.50
C VAL A 122 14.36 -8.25 -0.29
N LEU A 123 14.96 -9.43 -0.45
CA LEU A 123 15.13 -10.37 0.65
C LEU A 123 16.47 -10.10 1.32
N LYS A 124 16.47 -9.95 2.63
CA LYS A 124 17.69 -9.78 3.43
C LYS A 124 17.66 -10.80 4.55
N PRO A 125 18.71 -11.64 4.64
CA PRO A 125 18.77 -12.63 5.72
C PRO A 125 18.93 -12.01 7.09
#